data_f90157ca3471a7e1d18834423d712923
#
_entry.id   f90157ca3471a7e1d18834423d712923
#
_cell.length_a   1.000
_cell.length_b   1.000
_cell.length_c   1.000
_cell.angle_alpha   90.00
_cell.angle_beta   90.00
_cell.angle_gamma   90.00
#
_symmetry.space_group_name_H-M   'P 1'
#
loop_
_entity.id
_entity.type
_entity.pdbx_description
1 polymer ?
#
loop_
_entity_poly.entity_id
_entity_poly.type
_entity_poly.pdbx_seq_one_letter_code
_entity_poly.pdbx_strand_id
1 'polypeptide(L)'
;MDFEKEYLDAVLVTAGLLFMFLYHLFLLYQYIHDATKTSIGYENKDKETWVQKILKVTELQGTNDDAVGDNVSTGLSVISSNTSATMTLASISLTLCAVIGVWIASSTNKFFPLEMVYGNTSESIISIKYLCLLSCFLLAFSFFVQSARHFVHSNYLLSTPGATKEEDVEKVQKAVERGSIFWSLGLRALYFALNFLLWFFGPIPMCACSIVMVFVLYCHDFRKDSKQSDSRKKG
;
A
#
# COMPACT_ATOMS: atom_id res chain seq x y z
N MET A 1 -31.92 -22.97 -12.17
CA MET A 1 -30.47 -22.93 -12.37
C MET A 1 -29.89 -21.51 -12.24
N ASP A 2 -30.60 -20.47 -12.68
CA ASP A 2 -30.08 -19.07 -12.56
C ASP A 2 -30.18 -18.54 -11.13
N PHE A 3 -31.22 -18.88 -10.40
CA PHE A 3 -31.40 -18.47 -8.99
C PHE A 3 -30.29 -19.00 -8.05
N GLU A 4 -29.78 -20.21 -8.31
CA GLU A 4 -28.64 -20.77 -7.55
C GLU A 4 -27.34 -20.04 -7.83
N LYS A 5 -27.12 -19.59 -9.07
CA LYS A 5 -25.91 -18.84 -9.46
C LYS A 5 -25.90 -17.43 -8.86
N GLU A 6 -27.05 -16.75 -8.84
CA GLU A 6 -27.18 -15.42 -8.22
C GLU A 6 -26.95 -15.47 -6.72
N TYR A 7 -27.53 -16.47 -6.06
CA TYR A 7 -27.33 -16.66 -4.61
C TYR A 7 -25.88 -17.00 -4.28
N LEU A 8 -25.25 -17.86 -5.07
CA LEU A 8 -23.84 -18.21 -4.90
C LEU A 8 -22.93 -16.99 -5.07
N ASP A 9 -23.19 -16.15 -6.08
CA ASP A 9 -22.43 -14.92 -6.34
C ASP A 9 -22.56 -13.96 -5.14
N ALA A 10 -23.79 -13.71 -4.67
CA ALA A 10 -24.02 -12.83 -3.54
C ALA A 10 -23.34 -13.34 -2.24
N VAL A 11 -23.39 -14.63 -1.96
CA VAL A 11 -22.81 -15.21 -0.74
C VAL A 11 -21.30 -15.24 -0.78
N LEU A 12 -20.68 -15.77 -1.85
CA LEU A 12 -19.23 -15.91 -1.94
C LEU A 12 -18.52 -14.55 -2.03
N VAL A 13 -19.05 -13.64 -2.84
CA VAL A 13 -18.45 -12.29 -2.99
C VAL A 13 -18.54 -11.53 -1.67
N THR A 14 -19.69 -11.52 -1.03
CA THR A 14 -19.85 -10.84 0.26
C THR A 14 -18.98 -11.48 1.34
N ALA A 15 -18.89 -12.80 1.39
CA ALA A 15 -18.03 -13.51 2.35
C ALA A 15 -16.54 -13.20 2.12
N GLY A 16 -16.07 -13.22 0.87
CA GLY A 16 -14.69 -12.88 0.51
C GLY A 16 -14.32 -11.44 0.86
N LEU A 17 -15.20 -10.48 0.55
CA LEU A 17 -15.00 -9.07 0.89
C LEU A 17 -15.04 -8.84 2.41
N LEU A 18 -15.98 -9.44 3.13
CA LEU A 18 -16.04 -9.35 4.58
C LEU A 18 -14.78 -9.92 5.23
N PHE A 19 -14.28 -11.05 4.74
CA PHE A 19 -13.05 -11.66 5.24
C PHE A 19 -11.84 -10.72 5.07
N MET A 20 -11.68 -10.12 3.88
CA MET A 20 -10.64 -9.12 3.64
C MET A 20 -10.83 -7.88 4.52
N PHE A 21 -12.05 -7.36 4.62
CA PHE A 21 -12.33 -6.14 5.38
C PHE A 21 -12.08 -6.36 6.88
N LEU A 22 -12.56 -7.47 7.44
CA LEU A 22 -12.31 -7.84 8.84
C LEU A 22 -10.82 -7.98 9.15
N TYR A 23 -10.06 -8.56 8.23
CA TYR A 23 -8.60 -8.62 8.38
C TYR A 23 -7.97 -7.23 8.45
N HIS A 24 -8.38 -6.29 7.59
CA HIS A 24 -7.85 -4.93 7.61
C HIS A 24 -8.26 -4.16 8.86
N LEU A 25 -9.48 -4.38 9.37
CA LEU A 25 -9.91 -3.82 10.66
C LEU A 25 -9.10 -4.40 11.83
N PHE A 26 -8.84 -5.71 11.81
CA PHE A 26 -7.99 -6.36 12.79
C PHE A 26 -6.57 -5.80 12.77
N LEU A 27 -5.98 -5.61 11.59
CA LEU A 27 -4.67 -5.02 11.46
C LEU A 27 -4.65 -3.55 11.94
N LEU A 28 -5.67 -2.76 11.60
CA LEU A 28 -5.81 -1.39 12.09
C LEU A 28 -5.92 -1.36 13.61
N TYR A 29 -6.71 -2.24 14.20
CA TYR A 29 -6.82 -2.38 15.64
C TYR A 29 -5.47 -2.70 16.29
N GLN A 30 -4.71 -3.64 15.73
CA GLN A 30 -3.37 -3.98 16.20
C GLN A 30 -2.40 -2.81 16.06
N TYR A 31 -2.43 -2.09 14.94
CA TYR A 31 -1.59 -0.91 14.72
C TYR A 31 -1.87 0.21 15.73
N ILE A 32 -3.14 0.45 16.08
CA ILE A 32 -3.53 1.48 17.06
C ILE A 32 -3.13 1.09 18.49
N HIS A 33 -3.26 -0.21 18.87
CA HIS A 33 -2.99 -0.66 20.25
C HIS A 33 -1.51 -0.97 20.49
N ASP A 34 -0.82 -1.56 19.52
CA ASP A 34 0.58 -1.92 19.61
C ASP A 34 1.20 -1.95 18.21
N ALA A 35 1.59 -0.77 17.72
CA ALA A 35 2.19 -0.61 16.40
C ALA A 35 3.43 -1.51 16.21
N THR A 36 4.18 -1.80 17.29
CA THR A 36 5.40 -2.59 17.22
C THR A 36 5.19 -4.07 16.87
N LYS A 37 3.96 -4.57 16.97
CA LYS A 37 3.57 -5.93 16.56
C LYS A 37 3.25 -6.05 15.08
N THR A 38 3.10 -4.92 14.39
CA THR A 38 2.78 -4.89 12.97
C THR A 38 4.00 -4.53 12.14
N SER A 39 4.12 -5.09 10.93
CA SER A 39 5.20 -4.77 9.99
C SER A 39 5.27 -3.27 9.73
N ILE A 40 4.11 -2.61 9.53
CA ILE A 40 4.04 -1.16 9.27
C ILE A 40 4.64 -0.36 10.44
N GLY A 41 4.31 -0.69 11.66
CA GLY A 41 4.83 0.02 12.84
C GLY A 41 6.32 -0.26 13.06
N TYR A 42 6.76 -1.49 12.83
CA TYR A 42 8.17 -1.85 12.90
C TYR A 42 9.00 -1.11 11.84
N GLU A 43 8.55 -1.13 10.59
CA GLU A 43 9.21 -0.39 9.49
C GLU A 43 9.25 1.12 9.74
N ASN A 44 8.20 1.70 10.31
CA ASN A 44 8.19 3.12 10.64
C ASN A 44 9.23 3.45 11.73
N LYS A 45 9.39 2.58 12.72
CA LYS A 45 10.43 2.73 13.75
C LYS A 45 11.84 2.62 13.18
N ASP A 46 12.05 1.72 12.21
CA ASP A 46 13.33 1.61 11.51
C ASP A 46 13.63 2.86 10.69
N LYS A 47 12.62 3.42 10.00
CA LYS A 47 12.73 4.68 9.24
C LYS A 47 13.01 5.86 10.19
N GLU A 48 12.37 5.93 11.34
CA GLU A 48 12.65 6.90 12.38
C GLU A 48 14.14 6.83 12.82
N THR A 49 14.60 5.64 13.16
CA THR A 49 16.00 5.40 13.56
C THR A 49 16.97 5.76 12.43
N TRP A 50 16.60 5.47 11.18
CA TRP A 50 17.40 5.81 10.00
C TRP A 50 17.52 7.33 9.81
N VAL A 51 16.43 8.09 9.91
CA VAL A 51 16.45 9.57 9.83
C VAL A 51 17.33 10.15 10.94
N GLN A 52 17.18 9.64 12.18
CA GLN A 52 18.01 10.09 13.29
C GLN A 52 19.50 9.84 13.04
N LYS A 53 19.87 8.69 12.49
CA LYS A 53 21.27 8.38 12.19
C LYS A 53 21.84 9.33 11.14
N ILE A 54 21.10 9.57 10.04
CA ILE A 54 21.55 10.48 8.98
C ILE A 54 21.81 11.87 9.52
N LEU A 55 20.88 12.41 10.32
CA LEU A 55 20.97 13.79 10.82
C LEU A 55 21.91 13.94 12.04
N LYS A 56 22.00 12.96 12.95
CA LYS A 56 22.93 12.99 14.10
C LYS A 56 24.38 12.78 13.69
N VAL A 57 24.65 11.93 12.72
CA VAL A 57 26.01 11.78 12.16
C VAL A 57 26.46 13.09 11.54
N THR A 58 25.56 13.84 10.93
CA THR A 58 25.80 15.19 10.42
C THR A 58 26.21 16.16 11.53
N GLU A 59 25.61 16.07 12.71
CA GLU A 59 25.94 16.92 13.87
C GLU A 59 27.28 16.57 14.52
N LEU A 60 27.59 15.27 14.67
CA LEU A 60 28.81 14.78 15.32
C LEU A 60 30.06 14.91 14.45
N GLN A 61 29.91 14.94 13.13
CA GLN A 61 30.99 15.05 12.14
C GLN A 61 31.25 16.49 11.69
N GLY A 62 30.69 17.49 12.36
CA GLY A 62 30.80 18.92 12.04
C GLY A 62 32.20 19.49 11.90
N THR A 63 33.24 18.66 11.90
CA THR A 63 34.64 19.00 11.62
C THR A 63 35.11 18.56 10.23
N ASN A 64 34.32 17.72 9.50
CA ASN A 64 34.65 17.28 8.14
C ASN A 64 33.44 17.47 7.20
N ASP A 65 33.38 18.60 6.52
CA ASP A 65 32.29 18.99 5.60
C ASP A 65 31.97 17.92 4.55
N ASP A 66 32.96 17.18 4.07
CA ASP A 66 32.79 16.16 3.03
C ASP A 66 31.96 14.95 3.50
N ALA A 67 32.13 14.48 4.72
CA ALA A 67 31.40 13.33 5.26
C ALA A 67 29.94 13.66 5.62
N VAL A 68 29.66 14.90 6.00
CA VAL A 68 28.31 15.43 6.27
C VAL A 68 27.51 15.50 4.96
N GLY A 69 28.12 16.00 3.90
CA GLY A 69 27.50 16.06 2.56
C GLY A 69 27.11 14.69 2.03
N ASP A 70 27.91 13.65 2.26
CA ASP A 70 27.67 12.30 1.76
C ASP A 70 26.44 11.63 2.43
N ASN A 71 26.28 11.76 3.74
CA ASN A 71 25.14 11.21 4.48
C ASN A 71 23.79 11.85 4.08
N VAL A 72 23.74 13.19 3.96
CA VAL A 72 22.55 13.91 3.51
C VAL A 72 22.24 13.55 2.06
N SER A 73 23.24 13.49 1.19
CA SER A 73 23.11 13.08 -0.20
C SER A 73 22.55 11.67 -0.33
N THR A 74 23.01 10.72 0.49
CA THR A 74 22.45 9.38 0.56
C THR A 74 20.98 9.40 1.00
N GLY A 75 20.63 10.18 2.02
CA GLY A 75 19.25 10.35 2.47
C GLY A 75 18.33 10.90 1.39
N LEU A 76 18.76 11.95 0.70
CA LEU A 76 18.03 12.54 -0.43
C LEU A 76 17.83 11.54 -1.56
N SER A 77 18.87 10.75 -1.88
CA SER A 77 18.78 9.69 -2.91
C SER A 77 17.73 8.63 -2.57
N VAL A 78 17.69 8.15 -1.33
CA VAL A 78 16.71 7.15 -0.87
C VAL A 78 15.29 7.71 -0.94
N ILE A 79 15.05 8.94 -0.44
CA ILE A 79 13.73 9.56 -0.46
C ILE A 79 13.29 9.87 -1.91
N SER A 80 14.22 10.29 -2.78
CA SER A 80 13.94 10.50 -4.21
C SER A 80 13.57 9.20 -4.92
N SER A 81 14.23 8.08 -4.60
CA SER A 81 13.90 6.76 -5.10
C SER A 81 12.48 6.34 -4.66
N ASN A 82 12.13 6.54 -3.39
CA ASN A 82 10.79 6.28 -2.88
C ASN A 82 9.73 7.14 -3.58
N THR A 83 10.03 8.42 -3.83
CA THR A 83 9.16 9.32 -4.59
C THR A 83 8.92 8.79 -6.00
N SER A 84 9.98 8.38 -6.70
CA SER A 84 9.91 7.85 -8.07
C SER A 84 9.09 6.55 -8.13
N ALA A 85 9.33 5.63 -7.20
CA ALA A 85 8.56 4.38 -7.10
C ALA A 85 7.07 4.67 -6.86
N THR A 86 6.76 5.60 -5.97
CA THR A 86 5.39 6.01 -5.64
C THR A 86 4.67 6.63 -6.84
N MET A 87 5.35 7.52 -7.58
CA MET A 87 4.81 8.15 -8.78
C MET A 87 4.58 7.13 -9.90
N THR A 88 5.45 6.12 -10.02
CA THR A 88 5.28 5.02 -10.98
C THR A 88 4.00 4.23 -10.66
N LEU A 89 3.76 3.85 -9.40
CA LEU A 89 2.54 3.15 -9.01
C LEU A 89 1.29 4.02 -9.16
N ALA A 90 1.37 5.33 -8.90
CA ALA A 90 0.28 6.26 -9.18
C ALA A 90 -0.05 6.28 -10.69
N SER A 91 0.96 6.38 -11.55
CA SER A 91 0.78 6.37 -13.01
C SER A 91 0.17 5.06 -13.50
N ILE A 92 0.62 3.91 -12.99
CA ILE A 92 0.06 2.60 -13.32
C ILE A 92 -1.42 2.54 -12.89
N SER A 93 -1.75 2.98 -11.68
CA SER A 93 -3.13 2.98 -11.17
C SER A 93 -4.05 3.84 -12.04
N LEU A 94 -3.60 5.03 -12.45
CA LEU A 94 -4.35 5.91 -13.33
C LEU A 94 -4.50 5.32 -14.74
N THR A 95 -3.46 4.70 -15.28
CA THR A 95 -3.51 4.03 -16.58
C THR A 95 -4.53 2.88 -16.58
N LEU A 96 -4.57 2.07 -15.51
CA LEU A 96 -5.57 1.01 -15.36
C LEU A 96 -6.99 1.58 -15.25
N CYS A 97 -7.18 2.70 -14.55
CA CYS A 97 -8.45 3.43 -14.56
C CYS A 97 -8.88 3.82 -15.98
N ALA A 98 -7.96 4.38 -16.77
CA ALA A 98 -8.24 4.79 -18.13
C ALA A 98 -8.64 3.60 -19.03
N VAL A 99 -7.92 2.48 -18.93
CA VAL A 99 -8.23 1.24 -19.66
C VAL A 99 -9.62 0.74 -19.31
N ILE A 100 -9.99 0.71 -18.02
CA ILE A 100 -11.32 0.29 -17.58
C ILE A 100 -12.39 1.27 -18.08
N GLY A 101 -12.11 2.58 -18.04
CA GLY A 101 -13.01 3.60 -18.58
C GLY A 101 -13.31 3.41 -20.08
N VAL A 102 -12.30 3.08 -20.87
CA VAL A 102 -12.45 2.74 -22.30
C VAL A 102 -13.29 1.47 -22.46
N TRP A 103 -13.10 0.45 -21.63
CA TRP A 103 -13.90 -0.79 -21.67
C TRP A 103 -15.38 -0.52 -21.37
N ILE A 104 -15.68 0.32 -20.39
CA ILE A 104 -17.05 0.72 -20.07
C ILE A 104 -17.68 1.48 -21.24
N ALA A 105 -16.93 2.37 -21.88
CA ALA A 105 -17.42 3.20 -22.99
C ALA A 105 -17.58 2.40 -24.30
N SER A 106 -16.80 1.34 -24.51
CA SER A 106 -16.93 0.48 -25.68
C SER A 106 -18.14 -0.46 -25.50
N SER A 107 -19.19 -0.22 -26.28
CA SER A 107 -20.44 -1.01 -26.25
C SER A 107 -20.29 -2.51 -26.62
N THR A 108 -19.09 -3.01 -26.80
CA THR A 108 -18.79 -4.40 -27.11
C THR A 108 -18.72 -5.21 -25.81
N ASN A 109 -19.88 -5.50 -25.24
CA ASN A 109 -20.11 -6.19 -23.98
C ASN A 109 -19.68 -7.67 -23.94
N LYS A 110 -18.73 -8.14 -24.76
CA LYS A 110 -18.33 -9.54 -24.82
C LYS A 110 -16.81 -9.70 -24.87
N PHE A 111 -16.11 -9.16 -23.85
CA PHE A 111 -14.66 -9.36 -23.77
C PHE A 111 -14.27 -10.75 -23.26
N PHE A 112 -15.13 -11.37 -22.47
CA PHE A 112 -14.94 -12.76 -22.03
C PHE A 112 -16.00 -13.66 -22.67
N PRO A 113 -15.62 -14.79 -23.27
CA PRO A 113 -16.60 -15.78 -23.70
C PRO A 113 -17.47 -16.16 -22.51
N LEU A 114 -18.80 -16.11 -22.66
CA LEU A 114 -19.76 -16.43 -21.59
C LEU A 114 -19.51 -17.83 -20.95
N GLU A 115 -18.83 -18.71 -21.67
CA GLU A 115 -18.46 -20.05 -21.22
C GLU A 115 -17.41 -20.06 -20.11
N MET A 116 -16.59 -18.99 -19.98
CA MET A 116 -15.56 -18.88 -18.96
C MET A 116 -16.02 -18.16 -17.68
N VAL A 117 -17.17 -17.48 -17.71
CA VAL A 117 -17.66 -16.68 -16.60
C VAL A 117 -18.70 -17.47 -15.81
N TYR A 118 -18.33 -17.95 -14.65
CA TYR A 118 -19.25 -18.58 -13.72
C TYR A 118 -19.77 -17.53 -12.72
N GLY A 119 -21.05 -17.15 -12.79
CA GLY A 119 -21.67 -16.19 -11.89
C GLY A 119 -22.79 -15.38 -12.54
N ASN A 120 -23.29 -14.37 -11.83
CA ASN A 120 -24.33 -13.48 -12.33
C ASN A 120 -23.75 -12.52 -13.38
N THR A 121 -24.28 -12.57 -14.59
CA THR A 121 -23.88 -11.75 -15.74
C THR A 121 -24.92 -10.67 -16.10
N SER A 122 -25.82 -10.32 -15.16
CA SER A 122 -26.76 -9.20 -15.37
C SER A 122 -26.00 -7.88 -15.57
N GLU A 123 -26.54 -7.00 -16.42
CA GLU A 123 -25.91 -5.70 -16.73
C GLU A 123 -25.67 -4.85 -15.48
N SER A 124 -26.56 -4.94 -14.49
CA SER A 124 -26.43 -4.23 -13.22
C SER A 124 -25.22 -4.73 -12.42
N ILE A 125 -25.01 -6.04 -12.33
CA ILE A 125 -23.87 -6.63 -11.61
C ILE A 125 -22.55 -6.33 -12.33
N ILE A 126 -22.53 -6.39 -13.66
CA ILE A 126 -21.35 -6.04 -14.44
C ILE A 126 -20.99 -4.57 -14.19
N SER A 127 -21.96 -3.66 -14.17
CA SER A 127 -21.74 -2.25 -13.87
C SER A 127 -21.17 -2.04 -12.46
N ILE A 128 -21.66 -2.77 -11.46
CA ILE A 128 -21.13 -2.74 -10.09
C ILE A 128 -19.68 -3.23 -10.05
N LYS A 129 -19.34 -4.33 -10.74
CA LYS A 129 -17.97 -4.84 -10.82
C LYS A 129 -16.99 -3.77 -11.35
N TYR A 130 -17.36 -3.09 -12.45
CA TYR A 130 -16.55 -2.01 -13.01
C TYR A 130 -16.42 -0.83 -12.05
N LEU A 131 -17.52 -0.41 -11.42
CA LEU A 131 -17.51 0.71 -10.48
C LEU A 131 -16.61 0.42 -9.27
N CYS A 132 -16.70 -0.77 -8.69
CA CYS A 132 -15.85 -1.18 -7.57
C CYS A 132 -14.37 -1.21 -7.97
N LEU A 133 -14.05 -1.80 -9.12
CA LEU A 133 -12.70 -1.89 -9.63
C LEU A 133 -12.10 -0.49 -9.89
N LEU A 134 -12.85 0.37 -10.58
CA LEU A 134 -12.46 1.75 -10.87
C LEU A 134 -12.22 2.53 -9.58
N SER A 135 -13.12 2.41 -8.60
CA SER A 135 -12.99 3.09 -7.31
C SER A 135 -11.73 2.67 -6.57
N CYS A 136 -11.36 1.40 -6.59
CA CYS A 136 -10.13 0.91 -5.96
C CYS A 136 -8.87 1.47 -6.62
N PHE A 137 -8.82 1.55 -7.96
CA PHE A 137 -7.68 2.14 -8.65
C PHE A 137 -7.58 3.66 -8.42
N LEU A 138 -8.70 4.39 -8.38
CA LEU A 138 -8.71 5.83 -8.04
C LEU A 138 -8.27 6.08 -6.60
N LEU A 139 -8.67 5.23 -5.66
CA LEU A 139 -8.19 5.29 -4.27
C LEU A 139 -6.68 5.02 -4.20
N ALA A 140 -6.20 3.99 -4.89
CA ALA A 140 -4.77 3.69 -4.96
C ALA A 140 -3.97 4.86 -5.52
N PHE A 141 -4.41 5.42 -6.66
CA PHE A 141 -3.83 6.64 -7.24
C PHE A 141 -3.76 7.77 -6.22
N SER A 142 -4.89 8.07 -5.57
CA SER A 142 -4.96 9.16 -4.58
C SER A 142 -3.99 8.96 -3.42
N PHE A 143 -3.88 7.74 -2.88
CA PHE A 143 -2.95 7.42 -1.81
C PHE A 143 -1.49 7.51 -2.26
N PHE A 144 -1.14 7.04 -3.46
CA PHE A 144 0.22 7.18 -3.98
C PHE A 144 0.59 8.64 -4.23
N VAL A 145 -0.31 9.47 -4.74
CA VAL A 145 -0.06 10.91 -4.89
C VAL A 145 0.18 11.58 -3.53
N GLN A 146 -0.59 11.23 -2.50
CA GLN A 146 -0.34 11.76 -1.14
C GLN A 146 0.99 11.24 -0.57
N SER A 147 1.34 9.99 -0.80
CA SER A 147 2.63 9.43 -0.41
C SER A 147 3.79 10.19 -1.07
N ALA A 148 3.74 10.38 -2.39
CA ALA A 148 4.74 11.15 -3.13
C ALA A 148 4.88 12.59 -2.60
N ARG A 149 3.75 13.26 -2.31
CA ARG A 149 3.75 14.60 -1.72
C ARG A 149 4.53 14.65 -0.39
N HIS A 150 4.33 13.66 0.48
CA HIS A 150 5.04 13.60 1.76
C HIS A 150 6.53 13.31 1.58
N PHE A 151 6.91 12.44 0.65
CA PHE A 151 8.33 12.18 0.35
C PHE A 151 9.01 13.40 -0.28
N VAL A 152 8.35 14.12 -1.19
CA VAL A 152 8.86 15.39 -1.73
C VAL A 152 9.05 16.43 -0.62
N HIS A 153 8.08 16.57 0.28
CA HIS A 153 8.21 17.46 1.43
C HIS A 153 9.38 17.07 2.34
N SER A 154 9.58 15.78 2.58
CA SER A 154 10.73 15.26 3.34
C SER A 154 12.07 15.59 2.67
N ASN A 155 12.15 15.54 1.31
CA ASN A 155 13.33 15.97 0.58
C ASN A 155 13.67 17.45 0.83
N TYR A 156 12.68 18.34 0.79
CA TYR A 156 12.89 19.76 1.10
C TYR A 156 13.38 19.98 2.53
N LEU A 157 12.78 19.29 3.50
CA LEU A 157 13.20 19.40 4.89
C LEU A 157 14.65 18.93 5.10
N LEU A 158 15.01 17.79 4.47
CA LEU A 158 16.33 17.20 4.60
C LEU A 158 17.41 18.04 3.87
N SER A 159 17.06 18.74 2.78
CA SER A 159 17.98 19.60 2.03
C SER A 159 18.19 20.98 2.66
N THR A 160 17.45 21.32 3.73
CA THR A 160 17.57 22.62 4.39
C THR A 160 18.90 22.69 5.18
N PRO A 161 19.77 23.69 4.92
CA PRO A 161 21.02 23.83 5.66
C PRO A 161 20.77 24.04 7.17
N GLY A 162 21.50 23.30 8.00
CA GLY A 162 21.38 23.41 9.46
C GLY A 162 20.17 22.69 10.06
N ALA A 163 19.52 21.77 9.33
CA ALA A 163 18.41 20.94 9.81
C ALA A 163 18.86 19.87 10.83
N THR A 164 19.69 20.25 11.79
CA THR A 164 20.23 19.36 12.85
C THR A 164 19.48 19.49 14.17
N LYS A 165 18.63 20.51 14.31
CA LYS A 165 17.82 20.73 15.51
C LYS A 165 16.82 19.58 15.67
N GLU A 166 16.60 19.16 16.91
CA GLU A 166 15.67 18.07 17.24
C GLU A 166 14.28 18.27 16.65
N GLU A 167 13.79 19.51 16.59
CA GLU A 167 12.52 19.88 15.94
C GLU A 167 12.51 19.58 14.43
N ASP A 168 13.62 19.81 13.73
CA ASP A 168 13.72 19.59 12.29
C ASP A 168 13.84 18.08 11.98
N VAL A 169 14.56 17.35 12.83
CA VAL A 169 14.63 15.88 12.77
C VAL A 169 13.23 15.29 12.90
N GLU A 170 12.44 15.73 13.86
CA GLU A 170 11.05 15.28 14.06
C GLU A 170 10.15 15.59 12.86
N LYS A 171 10.31 16.75 12.23
CA LYS A 171 9.57 17.10 11.00
C LYS A 171 9.88 16.15 9.84
N VAL A 172 11.17 15.85 9.61
CA VAL A 172 11.59 14.88 8.59
C VAL A 172 11.02 13.50 8.88
N GLN A 173 11.13 13.02 10.11
CA GLN A 173 10.58 11.72 10.53
C GLN A 173 9.09 11.63 10.26
N LYS A 174 8.30 12.60 10.71
CA LYS A 174 6.85 12.64 10.47
C LYS A 174 6.49 12.68 8.99
N ALA A 175 7.29 13.35 8.16
CA ALA A 175 7.04 13.40 6.73
C ALA A 175 7.32 12.04 6.06
N VAL A 176 8.43 11.37 6.40
CA VAL A 176 8.77 10.03 5.92
C VAL A 176 7.74 8.99 6.37
N GLU A 177 7.35 9.03 7.65
CA GLU A 177 6.33 8.12 8.22
C GLU A 177 4.99 8.25 7.49
N ARG A 178 4.49 9.49 7.33
CA ARG A 178 3.24 9.73 6.59
C ARG A 178 3.31 9.24 5.15
N GLY A 179 4.44 9.51 4.47
CA GLY A 179 4.67 8.98 3.12
C GLY A 179 4.57 7.46 3.08
N SER A 180 5.17 6.78 4.04
CA SER A 180 5.14 5.31 4.18
C SER A 180 3.74 4.76 4.49
N ILE A 181 2.97 5.44 5.35
CA ILE A 181 1.57 5.03 5.64
C ILE A 181 0.71 5.12 4.38
N PHE A 182 0.77 6.25 3.65
CA PHE A 182 0.03 6.39 2.39
C PHE A 182 0.47 5.40 1.31
N TRP A 183 1.77 5.07 1.24
CA TRP A 183 2.27 4.00 0.38
C TRP A 183 1.59 2.65 0.70
N SER A 184 1.55 2.29 1.98
CA SER A 184 0.92 1.04 2.43
C SER A 184 -0.58 1.01 2.15
N LEU A 185 -1.29 2.14 2.32
CA LEU A 185 -2.71 2.25 1.98
C LEU A 185 -2.95 2.10 0.46
N GLY A 186 -2.08 2.68 -0.37
CA GLY A 186 -2.15 2.53 -1.82
C GLY A 186 -1.99 1.08 -2.27
N LEU A 187 -1.03 0.35 -1.70
CA LEU A 187 -0.86 -1.09 -1.97
C LEU A 187 -2.09 -1.90 -1.55
N ARG A 188 -2.69 -1.59 -0.39
CA ARG A 188 -3.91 -2.27 0.06
C ARG A 188 -5.10 -2.02 -0.87
N ALA A 189 -5.24 -0.81 -1.39
CA ALA A 189 -6.26 -0.51 -2.39
C ALA A 189 -6.05 -1.33 -3.69
N LEU A 190 -4.79 -1.54 -4.12
CA LEU A 190 -4.47 -2.43 -5.24
C LEU A 190 -4.82 -3.90 -4.95
N TYR A 191 -4.65 -4.37 -3.72
CA TYR A 191 -5.05 -5.73 -3.34
C TYR A 191 -6.57 -5.92 -3.42
N PHE A 192 -7.36 -4.93 -3.04
CA PHE A 192 -8.80 -4.95 -3.27
C PHE A 192 -9.14 -4.91 -4.76
N ALA A 193 -8.45 -4.08 -5.55
CA ALA A 193 -8.64 -4.04 -6.99
C ALA A 193 -8.38 -5.41 -7.64
N LEU A 194 -7.34 -6.14 -7.21
CA LEU A 194 -7.04 -7.49 -7.69
C LEU A 194 -8.19 -8.46 -7.40
N ASN A 195 -8.79 -8.40 -6.21
CA ASN A 195 -9.96 -9.23 -5.89
C ASN A 195 -11.16 -8.89 -6.78
N PHE A 196 -11.46 -7.61 -6.99
CA PHE A 196 -12.53 -7.20 -7.89
C PHE A 196 -12.26 -7.59 -9.35
N LEU A 197 -10.99 -7.57 -9.77
CA LEU A 197 -10.61 -8.05 -11.09
C LEU A 197 -10.95 -9.54 -11.26
N LEU A 198 -10.67 -10.37 -10.25
CA LEU A 198 -10.98 -11.78 -10.29
C LEU A 198 -12.49 -12.07 -10.23
N TRP A 199 -13.29 -11.15 -9.70
CA TRP A 199 -14.75 -11.28 -9.75
C TRP A 199 -15.31 -11.30 -11.18
N PHE A 200 -14.61 -10.74 -12.15
CA PHE A 200 -15.02 -10.84 -13.56
C PHE A 200 -14.98 -12.29 -14.07
N PHE A 201 -14.10 -13.12 -13.53
CA PHE A 201 -14.03 -14.56 -13.83
C PHE A 201 -15.02 -15.39 -13.00
N GLY A 202 -15.57 -14.84 -11.94
CA GLY A 202 -16.61 -15.45 -11.10
C GLY A 202 -16.37 -15.31 -9.61
N PRO A 203 -17.37 -15.70 -8.79
CA PRO A 203 -17.30 -15.59 -7.33
C PRO A 203 -16.29 -16.55 -6.70
N ILE A 204 -16.07 -17.72 -7.30
CA ILE A 204 -15.15 -18.74 -6.78
C ILE A 204 -13.68 -18.27 -6.85
N PRO A 205 -13.13 -17.82 -8.00
CA PRO A 205 -11.80 -17.26 -8.08
C PRO A 205 -11.60 -16.04 -7.15
N MET A 206 -12.61 -15.18 -7.04
CA MET A 206 -12.54 -14.02 -6.15
C MET A 206 -12.44 -14.45 -4.68
N CYS A 207 -13.29 -15.38 -4.23
CA CYS A 207 -13.25 -15.87 -2.85
C CYS A 207 -11.92 -16.57 -2.53
N ALA A 208 -11.43 -17.41 -3.43
CA ALA A 208 -10.14 -18.07 -3.29
C ALA A 208 -8.99 -17.04 -3.20
N CYS A 209 -9.00 -16.03 -4.05
CA CYS A 209 -8.02 -14.93 -4.00
C CYS A 209 -8.09 -14.16 -2.67
N SER A 210 -9.29 -13.87 -2.17
CA SER A 210 -9.47 -13.18 -0.89
C SER A 210 -8.80 -13.96 0.26
N ILE A 211 -8.96 -15.27 0.30
CA ILE A 211 -8.36 -16.13 1.32
C ILE A 211 -6.83 -16.14 1.17
N VAL A 212 -6.33 -16.37 -0.04
CA VAL A 212 -4.87 -16.38 -0.31
C VAL A 212 -4.26 -15.02 0.02
N MET A 213 -4.92 -13.92 -0.37
CA MET A 213 -4.43 -12.57 -0.11
C MET A 213 -4.34 -12.29 1.39
N VAL A 214 -5.38 -12.62 2.17
CA VAL A 214 -5.35 -12.44 3.63
C VAL A 214 -4.26 -13.30 4.26
N PHE A 215 -4.06 -14.54 3.79
CA PHE A 215 -2.99 -15.38 4.30
C PHE A 215 -1.60 -14.80 4.01
N VAL A 216 -1.35 -14.34 2.80
CA VAL A 216 -0.08 -13.68 2.41
C VAL A 216 0.15 -12.41 3.23
N LEU A 217 -0.88 -11.56 3.35
CA LEU A 217 -0.81 -10.34 4.14
C LEU A 217 -0.57 -10.64 5.63
N TYR A 218 -1.22 -11.65 6.18
CA TYR A 218 -1.00 -12.06 7.57
C TYR A 218 0.44 -12.51 7.80
N CYS A 219 0.99 -13.32 6.91
CA CYS A 219 2.40 -13.73 6.99
C CYS A 219 3.36 -12.54 6.85
N HIS A 220 3.03 -11.54 6.04
CA HIS A 220 3.85 -10.35 5.86
C HIS A 220 3.73 -9.38 7.05
N ASP A 221 2.50 -9.10 7.48
CA ASP A 221 2.22 -8.08 8.49
C ASP A 221 2.61 -8.51 9.92
N PHE A 222 2.67 -9.83 10.20
CA PHE A 222 3.00 -10.40 11.52
C PHE A 222 4.27 -11.26 11.52
N ARG A 223 5.14 -11.13 10.51
CA ARG A 223 6.40 -11.84 10.45
C ARG A 223 7.33 -11.36 11.57
N LYS A 224 7.39 -12.13 12.63
CA LYS A 224 8.30 -11.92 13.73
C LYS A 224 9.72 -12.19 13.24
N ASP A 225 10.57 -11.18 13.18
CA ASP A 225 12.01 -11.40 12.99
C ASP A 225 12.58 -12.15 14.18
N SER A 226 12.70 -13.47 14.03
CA SER A 226 13.29 -14.36 15.03
C SER A 226 14.79 -14.11 15.27
N LYS A 227 15.41 -13.20 14.52
CA LYS A 227 16.85 -12.91 14.62
C LYS A 227 17.21 -11.88 15.68
N GLN A 228 16.29 -11.10 16.21
CA GLN A 228 16.61 -10.04 17.17
C GLN A 228 16.48 -10.48 18.64
N SER A 229 15.83 -11.62 18.88
CA SER A 229 15.71 -12.18 20.24
C SER A 229 17.01 -12.84 20.73
N ASP A 230 17.88 -13.28 19.83
CA ASP A 230 19.11 -13.99 20.16
C ASP A 230 20.28 -13.03 20.49
N SER A 231 20.30 -11.84 19.94
CA SER A 231 21.34 -10.83 20.25
C SER A 231 21.11 -10.12 21.58
N ARG A 232 19.88 -10.07 22.10
CA ARG A 232 19.59 -9.53 23.46
C ARG A 232 19.85 -10.52 24.59
N LYS A 233 20.05 -11.79 24.29
CA LYS A 233 20.40 -12.81 25.31
C LYS A 233 21.89 -13.05 25.44
N LYS A 234 22.72 -12.47 24.57
CA LYS A 234 24.19 -12.64 24.58
C LYS A 234 24.96 -11.37 24.93
N GLY A 235 24.31 -10.30 25.31
CA GLY A 235 24.89 -9.08 25.90
C GLY A 235 24.34 -8.87 27.31
#